data_57377451f5c34e37ffe78d70fc26b2bf
#
_entry.id   57377451f5c34e37ffe78d70fc26b2bf
#
_cell.length_a   1.000
_cell.length_b   1.000
_cell.length_c   1.000
_cell.angle_alpha   90.00
_cell.angle_beta   90.00
_cell.angle_gamma   90.00
#
_symmetry.space_group_name_H-M   'P 1'
#
loop_
_entity.id
_entity.type
_entity.pdbx_description
1 polymer ?
#
loop_
_entity_poly.entity_id
_entity_poly.type
_entity_poly.pdbx_seq_one_letter_code
_entity_poly.pdbx_strand_id
1 'polypeptide(L)'
;MGWPKGRKFYGHGATVVVDGRTTHSRSAGELHTGQRVAGNLIETDSEVRKMRNAETILSIIRKRGQHGLLVNDVYRLLYQKDLYLRAYGKLYRNDGAMTEGVTSETVDGMSLEKIDTIINALRYEKYRWTPVRRVYISKKNGKSRPLGLPTWSDKLLQEVIRSILEAYYEPQFSDHSHGFRPKRGCHSALREVIKKGKGTKWFIEGDICACFDKIDHTILINILKDKFLDNRFICLISGLLKAGYLEDWKFNATFSGVPQGSVAGSIFNTFIIVCKFQFKSLGPMPIYIGCKPIRLNAKI
;
A
#
# COMPACT_ATOMS: atom_id res chain seq x y z
N MET A 1 23.49 -1.72 38.55
CA MET A 1 24.24 -1.30 37.35
C MET A 1 23.22 -0.63 36.41
N GLY A 2 23.41 0.69 36.24
CA GLY A 2 22.40 1.57 35.67
C GLY A 2 22.41 1.62 34.15
N TRP A 3 21.25 1.87 33.57
CA TRP A 3 21.03 2.14 32.14
C TRP A 3 21.42 3.57 31.82
N PRO A 4 22.08 3.87 30.69
CA PRO A 4 22.36 5.23 30.30
C PRO A 4 21.13 5.89 29.68
N LYS A 5 20.82 7.08 30.20
CA LYS A 5 19.74 7.98 29.73
C LYS A 5 20.15 8.73 28.47
N GLY A 6 19.24 8.76 27.53
CA GLY A 6 18.84 9.86 26.67
C GLY A 6 19.90 10.72 25.94
N ARG A 7 19.97 10.60 24.61
CA ARG A 7 20.38 11.72 23.73
C ARG A 7 19.16 12.37 23.10
N LYS A 8 18.94 13.64 23.47
CA LYS A 8 18.00 14.52 22.77
C LYS A 8 18.63 14.98 21.47
N PHE A 9 18.01 14.70 20.36
CA PHE A 9 18.32 15.34 19.09
C PHE A 9 17.39 16.53 18.91
N TYR A 10 17.97 17.73 18.86
CA TYR A 10 17.29 18.95 18.43
C TYR A 10 17.26 18.96 16.90
N GLY A 11 16.07 18.82 16.32
CA GLY A 11 15.84 19.09 14.92
C GLY A 11 15.46 20.55 14.72
N HIS A 12 16.23 21.27 13.91
CA HIS A 12 15.89 22.63 13.48
C HIS A 12 14.68 22.58 12.54
N GLY A 13 13.53 23.04 13.03
CA GLY A 13 12.35 23.28 12.22
C GLY A 13 12.51 24.56 11.41
N ALA A 14 12.42 24.46 10.09
CA ALA A 14 12.22 25.62 9.23
C ALA A 14 10.77 26.09 9.35
N THR A 15 10.56 27.24 9.97
CA THR A 15 9.26 27.91 10.06
C THR A 15 9.02 28.65 8.75
N VAL A 16 8.00 28.26 8.00
CA VAL A 16 7.47 29.05 6.89
C VAL A 16 6.50 30.06 7.48
N VAL A 17 6.92 31.32 7.51
CA VAL A 17 6.05 32.46 7.89
C VAL A 17 5.21 32.83 6.68
N VAL A 18 3.90 32.69 6.78
CA VAL A 18 2.93 33.27 5.84
C VAL A 18 2.51 34.61 6.41
N ASP A 19 3.01 35.69 5.82
CA ASP A 19 2.70 37.06 6.22
C ASP A 19 1.31 37.45 5.68
N GLY A 20 0.35 37.56 6.57
CA GLY A 20 -0.99 38.07 6.30
C GLY A 20 -1.07 39.56 6.66
N ARG A 21 -1.06 40.44 5.68
CA ARG A 21 -1.48 41.85 5.88
C ARG A 21 -2.66 42.17 5.03
N THR A 22 -3.79 42.34 5.70
CA THR A 22 -4.94 43.12 5.24
C THR A 22 -4.63 44.60 5.31
N THR A 23 -4.77 45.35 4.20
CA THR A 23 -4.94 46.78 4.23
C THR A 23 -6.12 47.17 3.36
N HIS A 24 -7.12 47.76 4.01
CA HIS A 24 -8.17 48.56 3.35
C HIS A 24 -7.60 49.87 2.84
N SER A 25 -7.91 50.27 1.61
CA SER A 25 -8.10 51.67 1.27
C SER A 25 -9.08 51.84 0.10
N ARG A 26 -10.09 52.65 0.33
CA ARG A 26 -11.00 53.18 -0.66
C ARG A 26 -10.31 54.30 -1.46
N SER A 27 -10.54 54.42 -2.75
CA SER A 27 -10.88 55.68 -3.36
C SER A 27 -11.36 55.51 -4.81
N ALA A 28 -12.20 56.41 -5.18
CA ALA A 28 -13.08 56.50 -6.34
C ALA A 28 -12.35 56.89 -7.65
N GLY A 29 -13.05 56.57 -8.76
CA GLY A 29 -13.11 57.43 -9.95
C GLY A 29 -12.26 56.96 -11.13
N GLU A 30 -12.84 56.51 -12.16
CA GLU A 30 -13.08 57.16 -13.45
C GLU A 30 -13.39 56.16 -14.56
N LEU A 31 -14.43 56.52 -15.31
CA LEU A 31 -14.85 55.85 -16.54
C LEU A 31 -13.85 56.08 -17.66
N HIS A 32 -13.48 55.02 -18.40
CA HIS A 32 -13.17 55.13 -19.82
C HIS A 32 -13.58 53.89 -20.60
N THR A 33 -14.31 54.18 -21.64
CA THR A 33 -14.84 53.41 -22.76
C THR A 33 -13.87 52.39 -23.38
N GLY A 34 -14.42 51.21 -23.62
CA GLY A 34 -14.42 50.46 -24.87
C GLY A 34 -13.13 49.95 -25.48
N GLN A 35 -12.97 48.65 -25.42
CA GLN A 35 -12.67 47.85 -26.62
C GLN A 35 -12.82 46.39 -26.30
N ARG A 36 -13.68 45.71 -27.08
CA ARG A 36 -13.82 44.24 -27.06
C ARG A 36 -12.52 43.60 -27.55
N VAL A 37 -11.93 42.76 -26.73
CA VAL A 37 -11.01 41.71 -27.18
C VAL A 37 -11.63 40.39 -26.76
N ALA A 38 -12.35 39.80 -27.71
CA ALA A 38 -12.72 38.37 -27.64
C ALA A 38 -11.48 37.55 -28.03
N GLY A 39 -10.85 36.95 -27.08
CA GLY A 39 -9.76 36.05 -27.36
C GLY A 39 -9.28 35.40 -26.05
N ASN A 40 -9.43 34.09 -25.99
CA ASN A 40 -8.81 33.19 -25.04
C ASN A 40 -9.37 33.09 -23.61
N LEU A 41 -10.59 32.55 -23.50
CA LEU A 41 -11.12 31.97 -22.25
C LEU A 41 -11.54 30.50 -22.41
N ILE A 42 -10.90 29.75 -23.32
CA ILE A 42 -11.27 28.34 -23.56
C ILE A 42 -10.22 27.34 -23.00
N GLU A 43 -9.06 27.80 -22.53
CA GLU A 43 -8.01 26.89 -22.05
C GLU A 43 -8.04 26.54 -20.57
N THR A 44 -8.78 27.26 -19.74
CA THR A 44 -8.78 27.03 -18.27
C THR A 44 -9.77 25.96 -17.81
N ASP A 45 -10.77 25.60 -18.59
CA ASP A 45 -11.77 24.60 -18.19
C ASP A 45 -11.36 23.15 -18.43
N SER A 46 -10.35 22.90 -19.29
CA SER A 46 -9.81 21.56 -19.54
C SER A 46 -8.80 21.11 -18.49
N GLU A 47 -8.09 22.02 -17.84
CA GLU A 47 -7.14 21.71 -16.78
C GLU A 47 -7.78 21.47 -15.43
N VAL A 48 -8.88 22.14 -15.11
CA VAL A 48 -9.65 21.94 -13.87
C VAL A 48 -10.35 20.56 -13.85
N ARG A 49 -10.62 19.95 -15.00
CA ARG A 49 -11.12 18.57 -15.08
C ARG A 49 -10.08 17.49 -14.74
N LYS A 50 -8.80 17.82 -14.60
CA LYS A 50 -7.70 16.83 -14.54
C LYS A 50 -7.25 16.38 -13.17
N MET A 51 -7.56 17.07 -12.09
CA MET A 51 -7.06 16.68 -10.75
C MET A 51 -8.18 16.12 -9.88
N ARG A 52 -8.52 14.86 -10.09
CA ARG A 52 -9.25 14.11 -9.05
C ARG A 52 -8.25 13.87 -7.90
N ASN A 53 -8.49 14.50 -6.75
CA ASN A 53 -7.74 14.27 -5.54
C ASN A 53 -7.65 12.75 -5.25
N ALA A 54 -6.50 12.27 -4.80
CA ALA A 54 -6.26 10.87 -4.43
C ALA A 54 -7.36 10.30 -3.52
N GLU A 55 -7.89 11.09 -2.58
CA GLU A 55 -8.97 10.68 -1.68
C GLU A 55 -10.27 10.41 -2.43
N THR A 56 -10.63 11.26 -3.40
CA THR A 56 -11.81 11.05 -4.25
C THR A 56 -11.69 9.77 -5.06
N ILE A 57 -10.51 9.50 -5.65
CA ILE A 57 -10.26 8.27 -6.40
C ILE A 57 -10.44 7.05 -5.49
N LEU A 58 -9.78 7.04 -4.34
CA LEU A 58 -9.85 5.93 -3.40
C LEU A 58 -11.26 5.74 -2.83
N SER A 59 -12.03 6.83 -2.63
CA SER A 59 -13.42 6.74 -2.18
C SER A 59 -14.33 6.10 -3.22
N ILE A 60 -14.14 6.42 -4.51
CA ILE A 60 -14.89 5.78 -5.62
C ILE A 60 -14.57 4.28 -5.68
N ILE A 61 -13.28 3.91 -5.60
CA ILE A 61 -12.85 2.51 -5.58
C ILE A 61 -13.45 1.77 -4.37
N ARG A 62 -13.45 2.40 -3.20
CA ARG A 62 -14.05 1.84 -1.97
C ARG A 62 -15.55 1.58 -2.13
N LYS A 63 -16.30 2.54 -2.69
CA LYS A 63 -17.73 2.35 -2.98
C LYS A 63 -17.97 1.19 -3.95
N ARG A 64 -17.14 1.06 -5.01
CA ARG A 64 -17.22 -0.11 -5.91
C ARG A 64 -16.94 -1.41 -5.17
N GLY A 65 -15.94 -1.43 -4.29
CA GLY A 65 -15.64 -2.58 -3.44
C GLY A 65 -16.78 -2.97 -2.50
N GLN A 66 -17.45 -1.99 -1.88
CA GLN A 66 -18.62 -2.22 -1.00
C GLN A 66 -19.74 -2.98 -1.72
N HIS A 67 -19.95 -2.70 -2.99
CA HIS A 67 -20.98 -3.34 -3.82
C HIS A 67 -20.45 -4.51 -4.65
N GLY A 68 -19.18 -4.91 -4.49
CA GLY A 68 -18.55 -5.98 -5.27
C GLY A 68 -18.46 -5.72 -6.77
N LEU A 69 -18.59 -4.45 -7.20
CA LEU A 69 -18.60 -4.05 -8.61
C LEU A 69 -17.23 -4.19 -9.25
N LEU A 70 -17.22 -4.52 -10.54
CA LEU A 70 -16.01 -4.60 -11.34
C LEU A 70 -15.35 -3.24 -11.49
N VAL A 71 -14.03 -3.21 -11.57
CA VAL A 71 -13.25 -1.98 -11.74
C VAL A 71 -12.49 -2.03 -13.06
N ASN A 72 -12.82 -1.09 -13.94
CA ASN A 72 -12.17 -0.91 -15.23
C ASN A 72 -11.15 0.23 -15.16
N ASP A 73 -10.23 0.30 -16.12
CA ASP A 73 -9.27 1.40 -16.32
C ASP A 73 -8.42 1.74 -15.09
N VAL A 74 -8.15 0.74 -14.24
CA VAL A 74 -7.37 0.93 -12.99
C VAL A 74 -5.94 1.37 -13.29
N TYR A 75 -5.37 0.89 -14.41
CA TYR A 75 -4.01 1.25 -14.81
C TYR A 75 -3.85 2.75 -15.04
N ARG A 76 -4.90 3.43 -15.53
CA ARG A 76 -4.90 4.88 -15.70
C ARG A 76 -4.85 5.65 -14.38
N LEU A 77 -5.32 5.06 -13.28
CA LEU A 77 -5.22 5.68 -11.96
C LEU A 77 -3.76 5.80 -11.51
N LEU A 78 -2.87 4.92 -12.00
CA LEU A 78 -1.44 4.97 -11.70
C LEU A 78 -0.74 6.20 -12.33
N TYR A 79 -1.42 6.99 -13.16
CA TYR A 79 -0.88 8.24 -13.71
C TYR A 79 -1.16 9.47 -12.82
N GLN A 80 -1.88 9.28 -11.71
CA GLN A 80 -2.26 10.38 -10.82
C GLN A 80 -1.15 10.68 -9.82
N LYS A 81 -0.51 11.83 -9.92
CA LYS A 81 0.60 12.28 -9.05
C LYS A 81 0.23 12.29 -7.57
N ASP A 82 -1.01 12.68 -7.25
CA ASP A 82 -1.50 12.76 -5.86
C ASP A 82 -1.45 11.41 -5.12
N LEU A 83 -1.64 10.28 -5.83
CA LEU A 83 -1.50 8.96 -5.23
C LEU A 83 -0.06 8.70 -4.80
N TYR A 84 0.94 9.16 -5.57
CA TYR A 84 2.36 9.03 -5.24
C TYR A 84 2.76 9.93 -4.08
N LEU A 85 2.26 11.17 -4.05
CA LEU A 85 2.51 12.09 -2.93
C LEU A 85 1.93 11.54 -1.63
N ARG A 86 0.73 10.97 -1.68
CA ARG A 86 0.13 10.26 -0.54
C ARG A 86 0.96 9.02 -0.13
N ALA A 87 1.41 8.23 -1.10
CA ALA A 87 2.26 7.07 -0.87
C ALA A 87 3.58 7.47 -0.23
N TYR A 88 4.22 8.54 -0.72
CA TYR A 88 5.43 9.11 -0.15
C TYR A 88 5.23 9.50 1.31
N GLY A 89 4.20 10.30 1.63
CA GLY A 89 3.92 10.72 3.00
C GLY A 89 3.67 9.57 3.98
N LYS A 90 3.17 8.43 3.46
CA LYS A 90 2.98 7.21 4.26
C LYS A 90 4.28 6.43 4.46
N LEU A 91 5.07 6.25 3.39
CA LEU A 91 6.33 5.52 3.43
C LEU A 91 7.41 6.26 4.20
N TYR A 92 7.45 7.59 4.12
CA TYR A 92 8.42 8.44 4.82
C TYR A 92 8.44 8.21 6.34
N ARG A 93 7.29 7.90 6.93
CA ARG A 93 7.14 7.66 8.37
C ARG A 93 7.59 6.28 8.82
N ASN A 94 7.92 5.38 7.89
CA ASN A 94 8.31 4.01 8.21
C ASN A 94 9.82 3.94 8.47
N ASP A 95 10.24 3.21 9.50
CA ASP A 95 11.66 2.96 9.83
C ASP A 95 12.45 2.38 8.65
N GLY A 96 11.79 1.65 7.75
CA GLY A 96 12.39 1.09 6.54
C GLY A 96 12.51 2.06 5.35
N ALA A 97 12.15 3.36 5.52
CA ALA A 97 12.20 4.34 4.44
C ALA A 97 13.61 4.52 3.89
N MET A 98 14.62 4.59 4.77
CA MET A 98 16.03 4.73 4.44
C MET A 98 16.73 3.45 3.99
N THR A 99 16.01 2.30 4.00
CA THR A 99 16.63 1.03 3.64
C THR A 99 16.76 0.92 2.13
N GLU A 100 18.01 0.80 1.65
CA GLU A 100 18.34 0.63 0.24
C GLU A 100 17.93 -0.75 -0.30
N GLY A 101 17.45 -0.76 -1.54
CA GLY A 101 17.23 -1.99 -2.31
C GLY A 101 18.50 -2.47 -3.02
N VAL A 102 18.36 -2.80 -4.30
CA VAL A 102 19.49 -3.11 -5.20
C VAL A 102 20.19 -1.82 -5.62
N THR A 103 19.44 -0.72 -5.72
CA THR A 103 19.98 0.63 -5.98
C THR A 103 20.16 1.37 -4.66
N SER A 104 21.04 2.38 -4.65
CA SER A 104 21.25 3.29 -3.50
C SER A 104 20.14 4.32 -3.31
N GLU A 105 18.99 4.15 -4.00
CA GLU A 105 17.84 5.04 -3.85
C GLU A 105 17.22 4.93 -2.45
N THR A 106 17.04 6.08 -1.81
CA THR A 106 16.37 6.22 -0.51
C THR A 106 15.25 7.25 -0.59
N VAL A 107 14.54 7.42 0.53
CA VAL A 107 13.49 8.44 0.63
C VAL A 107 13.98 9.87 0.42
N ASP A 108 15.22 10.17 0.80
CA ASP A 108 15.81 11.51 0.70
C ASP A 108 16.05 11.96 -0.76
N GLY A 109 16.24 11.00 -1.67
CA GLY A 109 16.34 11.27 -3.11
C GLY A 109 15.01 11.44 -3.83
N MET A 110 13.91 11.68 -3.09
CA MET A 110 12.59 11.84 -3.69
C MET A 110 12.41 13.20 -4.35
N SER A 111 11.88 13.20 -5.57
CA SER A 111 11.55 14.43 -6.31
C SER A 111 10.27 14.22 -7.13
N LEU A 112 9.63 15.32 -7.56
CA LEU A 112 8.48 15.26 -8.47
C LEU A 112 8.88 14.68 -9.83
N GLU A 113 10.08 14.94 -10.29
CA GLU A 113 10.64 14.39 -11.53
C GLU A 113 10.74 12.86 -11.48
N LYS A 114 11.08 12.30 -10.32
CA LYS A 114 11.09 10.85 -10.13
C LYS A 114 9.68 10.25 -10.25
N ILE A 115 8.66 10.92 -9.71
CA ILE A 115 7.25 10.52 -9.93
C ILE A 115 6.92 10.57 -11.41
N ASP A 116 7.28 11.66 -12.10
CA ASP A 116 7.02 11.81 -13.55
C ASP A 116 7.72 10.72 -14.35
N THR A 117 8.94 10.35 -13.99
CA THR A 117 9.69 9.25 -14.62
C THR A 117 8.94 7.92 -14.47
N ILE A 118 8.46 7.60 -13.26
CA ILE A 118 7.67 6.38 -13.02
C ILE A 118 6.37 6.42 -13.83
N ILE A 119 5.63 7.54 -13.80
CA ILE A 119 4.38 7.69 -14.54
C ILE A 119 4.60 7.57 -16.05
N ASN A 120 5.64 8.18 -16.58
CA ASN A 120 5.97 8.08 -18.01
C ASN A 120 6.35 6.66 -18.40
N ALA A 121 7.15 5.96 -17.58
CA ALA A 121 7.47 4.56 -17.81
C ALA A 121 6.21 3.67 -17.82
N LEU A 122 5.24 3.94 -16.93
CA LEU A 122 3.95 3.26 -16.91
C LEU A 122 3.11 3.60 -18.14
N ARG A 123 3.03 4.88 -18.52
CA ARG A 123 2.22 5.36 -19.65
C ARG A 123 2.62 4.69 -20.96
N TYR A 124 3.90 4.44 -21.14
CA TYR A 124 4.45 3.77 -22.33
C TYR A 124 4.67 2.27 -22.12
N GLU A 125 4.18 1.67 -21.02
CA GLU A 125 4.31 0.25 -20.66
C GLU A 125 5.77 -0.23 -20.57
N LYS A 126 6.69 0.69 -20.33
CA LYS A 126 8.15 0.46 -20.21
C LYS A 126 8.62 0.21 -18.78
N TYR A 127 7.73 0.32 -17.78
CA TYR A 127 8.09 0.08 -16.40
C TYR A 127 8.50 -1.39 -16.20
N ARG A 128 9.66 -1.59 -15.58
CA ARG A 128 10.16 -2.92 -15.22
C ARG A 128 10.49 -2.94 -13.74
N TRP A 129 9.97 -3.94 -13.06
CA TRP A 129 10.26 -4.16 -11.65
C TRP A 129 11.70 -4.60 -11.46
N THR A 130 12.37 -4.04 -10.46
CA THR A 130 13.71 -4.43 -10.08
C THR A 130 13.66 -5.65 -9.14
N PRO A 131 14.53 -6.66 -9.32
CA PRO A 131 14.66 -7.74 -8.35
C PRO A 131 14.89 -7.20 -6.93
N VAL A 132 14.26 -7.77 -5.92
CA VAL A 132 14.47 -7.32 -4.54
C VAL A 132 15.82 -7.79 -4.01
N ARG A 133 16.52 -6.98 -3.24
CA ARG A 133 17.74 -7.40 -2.53
C ARG A 133 17.34 -8.26 -1.34
N ARG A 134 17.83 -9.50 -1.29
CA ARG A 134 17.59 -10.42 -0.19
C ARG A 134 18.55 -10.17 0.96
N VAL A 135 18.03 -10.07 2.16
CA VAL A 135 18.78 -10.03 3.41
C VAL A 135 18.15 -10.98 4.42
N TYR A 136 18.95 -11.42 5.39
CA TYR A 136 18.48 -12.36 6.42
C TYR A 136 18.43 -11.67 7.79
N ILE A 137 17.31 -11.83 8.48
CA ILE A 137 17.12 -11.35 9.85
C ILE A 137 17.07 -12.55 10.78
N SER A 138 17.95 -12.57 11.81
CA SER A 138 17.98 -13.61 12.80
C SER A 138 16.73 -13.58 13.68
N LYS A 139 16.12 -14.74 13.90
CA LYS A 139 15.01 -14.91 14.85
C LYS A 139 15.56 -15.33 16.21
N LYS A 140 14.79 -15.09 17.29
CA LYS A 140 15.14 -15.50 18.66
C LYS A 140 15.41 -17.00 18.82
N ASN A 141 14.91 -17.82 17.91
CA ASN A 141 15.10 -19.29 17.91
C ASN A 141 16.29 -19.76 17.06
N GLY A 142 17.21 -18.87 16.71
CA GLY A 142 18.39 -19.17 15.89
C GLY A 142 18.14 -19.37 14.39
N LYS A 143 16.87 -19.37 13.94
CA LYS A 143 16.54 -19.46 12.51
C LYS A 143 16.61 -18.09 11.86
N SER A 144 17.01 -18.04 10.60
CA SER A 144 17.00 -16.83 9.79
C SER A 144 15.67 -16.66 9.05
N ARG A 145 15.26 -15.40 8.86
CA ARG A 145 14.10 -15.04 8.06
C ARG A 145 14.56 -14.24 6.85
N PRO A 146 14.31 -14.70 5.62
CA PRO A 146 14.60 -13.92 4.43
C PRO A 146 13.69 -12.70 4.36
N LEU A 147 14.26 -11.55 4.03
CA LEU A 147 13.56 -10.31 3.79
C LEU A 147 13.97 -9.79 2.41
N GLY A 148 13.01 -9.40 1.58
CA GLY A 148 13.25 -8.78 0.28
C GLY A 148 13.13 -7.27 0.39
N LEU A 149 14.17 -6.55 0.02
CA LEU A 149 14.23 -5.09 0.04
C LEU A 149 14.05 -4.56 -1.39
N PRO A 150 12.88 -4.01 -1.77
CA PRO A 150 12.68 -3.38 -3.06
C PRO A 150 13.39 -2.03 -3.14
N THR A 151 13.65 -1.55 -4.36
CA THR A 151 14.15 -0.19 -4.59
C THR A 151 13.14 0.84 -4.13
N TRP A 152 13.58 2.10 -3.95
CA TRP A 152 12.68 3.15 -3.51
C TRP A 152 11.55 3.41 -4.51
N SER A 153 11.87 3.49 -5.80
CA SER A 153 10.89 3.66 -6.86
C SER A 153 9.85 2.54 -6.87
N ASP A 154 10.28 1.29 -6.66
CA ASP A 154 9.39 0.13 -6.56
C ASP A 154 8.54 0.18 -5.28
N LYS A 155 9.11 0.59 -4.12
CA LYS A 155 8.34 0.78 -2.88
C LYS A 155 7.20 1.78 -3.09
N LEU A 156 7.49 2.88 -3.78
CA LEU A 156 6.53 3.95 -4.03
C LEU A 156 5.37 3.46 -4.91
N LEU A 157 5.67 2.82 -6.04
CA LEU A 157 4.64 2.25 -6.92
C LEU A 157 3.84 1.14 -6.24
N GLN A 158 4.51 0.27 -5.48
CA GLN A 158 3.83 -0.76 -4.70
C GLN A 158 2.84 -0.18 -3.67
N GLU A 159 3.18 0.95 -3.03
CA GLU A 159 2.27 1.61 -2.08
C GLU A 159 1.06 2.23 -2.78
N VAL A 160 1.24 2.77 -4.00
CA VAL A 160 0.10 3.23 -4.83
C VAL A 160 -0.82 2.06 -5.17
N ILE A 161 -0.28 0.95 -5.70
CA ILE A 161 -1.04 -0.27 -6.00
C ILE A 161 -1.73 -0.79 -4.74
N ARG A 162 -1.02 -0.86 -3.61
CA ARG A 162 -1.56 -1.29 -2.32
C ARG A 162 -2.74 -0.43 -1.88
N SER A 163 -2.64 0.89 -2.04
CA SER A 163 -3.71 1.83 -1.66
C SER A 163 -4.98 1.62 -2.48
N ILE A 164 -4.85 1.33 -3.78
CA ILE A 164 -5.98 1.02 -4.66
C ILE A 164 -6.64 -0.31 -4.26
N LEU A 165 -5.83 -1.37 -4.09
CA LEU A 165 -6.32 -2.68 -3.68
C LEU A 165 -6.95 -2.64 -2.28
N GLU A 166 -6.33 -1.95 -1.33
CA GLU A 166 -6.86 -1.75 0.02
C GLU A 166 -8.21 -1.01 -0.03
N ALA A 167 -8.33 0.06 -0.83
CA ALA A 167 -9.59 0.76 -0.98
C ALA A 167 -10.72 -0.15 -1.48
N TYR A 168 -10.42 -1.08 -2.38
CA TYR A 168 -11.39 -2.00 -2.94
C TYR A 168 -11.77 -3.14 -1.98
N TYR A 169 -10.77 -3.81 -1.38
CA TYR A 169 -11.00 -5.03 -0.59
C TYR A 169 -11.32 -4.75 0.88
N GLU A 170 -10.89 -3.62 1.46
CA GLU A 170 -11.11 -3.31 2.88
C GLU A 170 -12.59 -3.42 3.31
N PRO A 171 -13.57 -2.94 2.53
CA PRO A 171 -14.98 -3.09 2.89
C PRO A 171 -15.50 -4.54 2.86
N GLN A 172 -14.80 -5.44 2.19
CA GLN A 172 -15.19 -6.84 2.01
C GLN A 172 -14.59 -7.76 3.09
N PHE A 173 -13.61 -7.26 3.84
CA PHE A 173 -12.96 -8.06 4.88
C PHE A 173 -13.87 -8.24 6.10
N SER A 174 -13.87 -9.46 6.64
CA SER A 174 -14.56 -9.77 7.89
C SER A 174 -14.13 -8.83 9.03
N ASP A 175 -15.07 -8.49 9.90
CA ASP A 175 -14.77 -7.71 11.10
C ASP A 175 -13.83 -8.41 12.07
N HIS A 176 -13.69 -9.74 11.97
CA HIS A 176 -12.75 -10.54 12.75
C HIS A 176 -11.32 -10.56 12.18
N SER A 177 -11.10 -9.97 11.02
CA SER A 177 -9.77 -9.84 10.43
C SER A 177 -9.08 -8.59 10.95
N HIS A 178 -7.92 -8.74 11.58
CA HIS A 178 -7.17 -7.64 12.20
C HIS A 178 -5.78 -7.41 11.60
N GLY A 179 -5.22 -8.40 10.90
CA GLY A 179 -3.86 -8.33 10.35
C GLY A 179 -3.75 -7.39 9.15
N PHE A 180 -2.74 -6.51 9.16
CA PHE A 180 -2.38 -5.62 8.04
C PHE A 180 -3.51 -4.68 7.56
N ARG A 181 -4.52 -4.42 8.37
CA ARG A 181 -5.65 -3.55 8.06
C ARG A 181 -5.52 -2.17 8.71
N PRO A 182 -6.05 -1.10 8.06
CA PRO A 182 -6.09 0.24 8.65
C PRO A 182 -6.84 0.24 10.00
N LYS A 183 -6.28 0.94 10.99
CA LYS A 183 -6.86 1.10 12.34
C LYS A 183 -7.11 -0.22 13.10
N ARG A 184 -6.57 -1.34 12.63
CA ARG A 184 -6.64 -2.67 13.27
C ARG A 184 -5.23 -3.20 13.54
N GLY A 185 -5.10 -4.13 14.48
CA GLY A 185 -3.82 -4.72 14.85
C GLY A 185 -3.94 -5.68 16.03
N CYS A 186 -2.83 -6.11 16.60
CA CYS A 186 -2.79 -7.08 17.70
C CYS A 186 -3.68 -6.66 18.89
N HIS A 187 -3.65 -5.37 19.28
CA HIS A 187 -4.47 -4.90 20.39
C HIS A 187 -5.98 -4.94 20.10
N SER A 188 -6.40 -4.66 18.87
CA SER A 188 -7.82 -4.77 18.50
C SER A 188 -8.28 -6.22 18.47
N ALA A 189 -7.42 -7.14 18.00
CA ALA A 189 -7.67 -8.58 18.02
C ALA A 189 -7.82 -9.09 19.47
N LEU A 190 -6.87 -8.77 20.34
CA LEU A 190 -6.92 -9.18 21.75
C LEU A 190 -8.17 -8.67 22.47
N ARG A 191 -8.56 -7.40 22.26
CA ARG A 191 -9.79 -6.86 22.84
C ARG A 191 -11.02 -7.63 22.38
N GLU A 192 -11.07 -8.02 21.11
CA GLU A 192 -12.18 -8.80 20.57
C GLU A 192 -12.21 -10.21 21.16
N VAL A 193 -11.05 -10.88 21.27
CA VAL A 193 -10.94 -12.20 21.91
C VAL A 193 -11.43 -12.14 23.35
N ILE A 194 -10.99 -11.15 24.13
CA ILE A 194 -11.42 -10.98 25.53
C ILE A 194 -12.92 -10.73 25.62
N LYS A 195 -13.48 -9.89 24.72
CA LYS A 195 -14.91 -9.55 24.75
C LYS A 195 -15.80 -10.72 24.34
N LYS A 196 -15.46 -11.42 23.24
CA LYS A 196 -16.28 -12.49 22.67
C LYS A 196 -15.98 -13.87 23.24
N GLY A 197 -14.77 -14.06 23.79
CA GLY A 197 -14.32 -15.33 24.36
C GLY A 197 -14.81 -15.62 25.78
N LYS A 198 -15.61 -14.75 26.41
CA LYS A 198 -16.18 -15.01 27.73
C LYS A 198 -17.07 -16.26 27.71
N GLY A 199 -16.77 -17.23 28.58
CA GLY A 199 -17.50 -18.49 28.67
C GLY A 199 -17.09 -19.55 27.65
N THR A 200 -16.11 -19.27 26.78
CA THR A 200 -15.57 -20.25 25.84
C THR A 200 -14.75 -21.31 26.57
N LYS A 201 -15.13 -22.59 26.41
CA LYS A 201 -14.43 -23.75 26.99
C LYS A 201 -13.32 -24.28 26.09
N TRP A 202 -13.42 -24.04 24.77
CA TRP A 202 -12.52 -24.56 23.78
C TRP A 202 -11.96 -23.45 22.89
N PHE A 203 -10.68 -23.50 22.61
CA PHE A 203 -10.01 -22.59 21.70
C PHE A 203 -9.22 -23.40 20.67
N ILE A 204 -9.49 -23.17 19.39
CA ILE A 204 -8.79 -23.80 18.25
C ILE A 204 -7.86 -22.78 17.65
N GLU A 205 -6.56 -23.02 17.72
CA GLU A 205 -5.53 -22.21 17.07
C GLU A 205 -5.10 -22.84 15.77
N GLY A 206 -5.12 -22.06 14.67
CA GLY A 206 -4.66 -22.49 13.36
C GLY A 206 -3.70 -21.47 12.74
N ASP A 207 -2.72 -21.94 11.97
CA ASP A 207 -1.76 -21.08 11.25
C ASP A 207 -1.44 -21.65 9.88
N ILE A 208 -1.22 -20.75 8.91
CA ILE A 208 -0.87 -21.10 7.53
C ILE A 208 0.66 -21.15 7.41
N CYS A 209 1.19 -22.35 7.22
CA CYS A 209 2.63 -22.55 7.08
C CYS A 209 3.19 -21.85 5.84
N ALA A 210 4.21 -21.01 6.04
CA ALA A 210 4.93 -20.31 4.97
C ALA A 210 4.00 -19.55 4.00
N CYS A 211 2.99 -18.85 4.54
CA CYS A 211 1.95 -18.21 3.76
C CYS A 211 2.50 -17.31 2.65
N PHE A 212 3.49 -16.46 2.96
CA PHE A 212 4.11 -15.56 1.97
C PHE A 212 4.90 -16.30 0.90
N ASP A 213 5.55 -17.40 1.25
CA ASP A 213 6.47 -18.12 0.35
C ASP A 213 5.71 -19.07 -0.59
N LYS A 214 4.48 -19.48 -0.21
CA LYS A 214 3.67 -20.47 -0.93
C LYS A 214 2.48 -19.89 -1.67
N ILE A 215 2.40 -18.57 -1.82
CA ILE A 215 1.35 -17.93 -2.63
C ILE A 215 1.53 -18.38 -4.08
N ASP A 216 0.51 -19.06 -4.63
CA ASP A 216 0.45 -19.38 -6.05
C ASP A 216 0.11 -18.11 -6.85
N HIS A 217 1.01 -17.75 -7.76
CA HIS A 217 0.85 -16.54 -8.58
C HIS A 217 -0.37 -16.62 -9.49
N THR A 218 -0.69 -17.80 -10.03
CA THR A 218 -1.84 -18.01 -10.93
C THR A 218 -3.15 -17.78 -10.17
N ILE A 219 -3.25 -18.34 -8.96
CA ILE A 219 -4.43 -18.16 -8.11
C ILE A 219 -4.61 -16.70 -7.75
N LEU A 220 -3.52 -16.02 -7.32
CA LEU A 220 -3.54 -14.60 -6.99
C LEU A 220 -4.02 -13.74 -8.17
N ILE A 221 -3.46 -13.97 -9.33
CA ILE A 221 -3.80 -13.24 -10.56
C ILE A 221 -5.26 -13.50 -10.96
N ASN A 222 -5.76 -14.73 -10.86
CA ASN A 222 -7.16 -15.04 -11.18
C ASN A 222 -8.13 -14.32 -10.23
N ILE A 223 -7.85 -14.29 -8.91
CA ILE A 223 -8.65 -13.52 -7.94
C ILE A 223 -8.70 -12.04 -8.32
N LEU A 224 -7.58 -11.47 -8.77
CA LEU A 224 -7.55 -10.08 -9.22
C LEU A 224 -8.33 -9.86 -10.51
N LYS A 225 -8.21 -10.75 -11.50
CA LYS A 225 -8.95 -10.70 -12.75
C LYS A 225 -10.47 -10.74 -12.56
N ASP A 226 -10.95 -11.44 -11.56
CA ASP A 226 -12.38 -11.51 -11.22
C ASP A 226 -12.97 -10.13 -10.85
N LYS A 227 -12.15 -9.18 -10.47
CA LYS A 227 -12.58 -7.85 -9.97
C LYS A 227 -12.02 -6.68 -10.77
N PHE A 228 -10.82 -6.82 -11.33
CA PHE A 228 -10.13 -5.78 -12.08
C PHE A 228 -10.02 -6.18 -13.56
N LEU A 229 -10.83 -5.55 -14.40
CA LEU A 229 -10.91 -5.87 -15.84
C LEU A 229 -9.88 -5.09 -16.69
N ASP A 230 -8.72 -4.78 -16.13
CA ASP A 230 -7.64 -4.06 -16.80
C ASP A 230 -6.41 -4.96 -16.93
N ASN A 231 -6.21 -5.50 -18.13
CA ASN A 231 -5.10 -6.41 -18.42
C ASN A 231 -3.73 -5.78 -18.15
N ARG A 232 -3.55 -4.47 -18.39
CA ARG A 232 -2.28 -3.78 -18.12
C ARG A 232 -1.97 -3.75 -16.63
N PHE A 233 -2.98 -3.51 -15.80
CA PHE A 233 -2.86 -3.56 -14.35
C PHE A 233 -2.50 -4.97 -13.87
N ILE A 234 -3.15 -5.99 -14.41
CA ILE A 234 -2.87 -7.40 -14.11
C ILE A 234 -1.46 -7.79 -14.55
N CYS A 235 -1.03 -7.39 -15.75
CA CYS A 235 0.33 -7.63 -16.24
C CYS A 235 1.39 -6.95 -15.36
N LEU A 236 1.13 -5.73 -14.89
CA LEU A 236 2.02 -5.02 -13.98
C LEU A 236 2.20 -5.79 -12.66
N ILE A 237 1.11 -6.28 -12.05
CA ILE A 237 1.17 -7.08 -10.83
C ILE A 237 1.87 -8.42 -11.10
N SER A 238 1.57 -9.09 -12.21
CA SER A 238 2.26 -10.32 -12.61
C SER A 238 3.78 -10.11 -12.74
N GLY A 239 4.19 -8.96 -13.32
CA GLY A 239 5.59 -8.56 -13.38
C GLY A 239 6.21 -8.39 -11.99
N LEU A 240 5.51 -7.76 -11.04
CA LEU A 240 5.96 -7.63 -9.65
C LEU A 240 6.22 -8.99 -8.99
N LEU A 241 5.30 -9.94 -9.18
CA LEU A 241 5.42 -11.28 -8.59
C LEU A 241 6.61 -12.06 -9.19
N LYS A 242 6.93 -11.83 -10.45
CA LYS A 242 8.01 -12.48 -11.21
C LYS A 242 9.34 -11.74 -11.18
N ALA A 243 9.43 -10.59 -10.51
CA ALA A 243 10.62 -9.74 -10.52
C ALA A 243 11.89 -10.44 -9.97
N GLY A 244 11.72 -11.49 -9.16
CA GLY A 244 12.83 -12.24 -8.59
C GLY A 244 13.53 -11.53 -7.43
N TYR A 245 14.68 -12.08 -7.04
CA TYR A 245 15.51 -11.50 -6.00
C TYR A 245 17.00 -11.66 -6.29
N LEU A 246 17.79 -10.76 -5.75
CA LEU A 246 19.25 -10.84 -5.73
C LEU A 246 19.73 -11.29 -4.35
N GLU A 247 20.52 -12.35 -4.33
CA GLU A 247 21.20 -12.89 -3.16
C GLU A 247 22.67 -13.09 -3.52
N ASP A 248 23.55 -12.48 -2.77
CA ASP A 248 24.99 -12.46 -3.05
C ASP A 248 25.31 -12.07 -4.52
N TRP A 249 24.58 -11.05 -5.02
CA TRP A 249 24.65 -10.53 -6.40
C TRP A 249 24.29 -11.56 -7.48
N LYS A 250 23.69 -12.68 -7.12
CA LYS A 250 23.16 -13.68 -8.06
C LYS A 250 21.64 -13.50 -8.18
N PHE A 251 21.15 -13.46 -9.41
CA PHE A 251 19.73 -13.40 -9.68
C PHE A 251 19.07 -14.75 -9.46
N ASN A 252 17.93 -14.73 -8.78
CA ASN A 252 17.08 -15.90 -8.56
C ASN A 252 15.65 -15.55 -9.01
N ALA A 253 15.07 -16.36 -9.88
CA ALA A 253 13.71 -16.23 -10.33
C ALA A 253 12.71 -16.61 -9.23
N THR A 254 11.55 -15.97 -9.19
CA THR A 254 10.45 -16.27 -8.26
C THR A 254 9.30 -16.92 -9.02
N PHE A 255 8.96 -18.16 -8.66
CA PHE A 255 7.86 -18.93 -9.25
C PHE A 255 6.62 -18.97 -8.36
N SER A 256 6.78 -18.73 -7.07
CA SER A 256 5.72 -18.68 -6.08
C SER A 256 6.09 -17.69 -4.98
N GLY A 257 5.10 -17.29 -4.20
CA GLY A 257 5.30 -16.40 -3.05
C GLY A 257 5.37 -14.94 -3.42
N VAL A 258 5.38 -14.13 -2.37
CA VAL A 258 5.59 -12.68 -2.42
C VAL A 258 6.73 -12.34 -1.47
N PRO A 259 7.72 -11.54 -1.88
CA PRO A 259 8.85 -11.21 -1.02
C PRO A 259 8.38 -10.64 0.33
N GLN A 260 8.82 -11.26 1.43
CA GLN A 260 8.60 -10.73 2.76
C GLN A 260 9.36 -9.41 2.87
N GLY A 261 8.65 -8.32 3.19
CA GLY A 261 9.20 -6.95 3.12
C GLY A 261 8.74 -6.15 1.91
N SER A 262 8.10 -6.78 0.92
CA SER A 262 7.39 -6.08 -0.14
C SER A 262 6.21 -5.27 0.43
N VAL A 263 6.06 -4.01 0.01
CA VAL A 263 4.99 -3.12 0.47
C VAL A 263 3.61 -3.67 0.11
N ALA A 264 3.47 -4.23 -1.08
CA ALA A 264 2.21 -4.84 -1.54
C ALA A 264 1.98 -6.26 -1.01
N GLY A 265 3.02 -6.93 -0.46
CA GLY A 265 2.94 -8.34 -0.03
C GLY A 265 1.90 -8.59 1.05
N SER A 266 1.74 -7.64 1.98
CA SER A 266 0.76 -7.75 3.06
C SER A 266 -0.68 -7.78 2.55
N ILE A 267 -1.03 -6.93 1.59
CA ILE A 267 -2.39 -6.89 1.03
C ILE A 267 -2.67 -8.15 0.20
N PHE A 268 -1.71 -8.62 -0.60
CA PHE A 268 -1.85 -9.86 -1.36
C PHE A 268 -2.10 -11.06 -0.46
N ASN A 269 -1.38 -11.15 0.66
CA ASN A 269 -1.60 -12.20 1.64
C ASN A 269 -2.99 -12.12 2.26
N THR A 270 -3.41 -10.93 2.69
CA THR A 270 -4.70 -10.73 3.37
C THR A 270 -5.87 -11.13 2.48
N PHE A 271 -5.92 -10.69 1.22
CA PHE A 271 -7.07 -11.02 0.39
C PHE A 271 -7.06 -12.45 -0.16
N ILE A 272 -5.90 -13.07 -0.38
CA ILE A 272 -5.86 -14.51 -0.70
C ILE A 272 -6.45 -15.33 0.45
N ILE A 273 -6.04 -15.03 1.68
CA ILE A 273 -6.58 -15.69 2.86
C ILE A 273 -8.09 -15.48 2.94
N VAL A 274 -8.57 -14.25 2.78
CA VAL A 274 -10.01 -13.95 2.86
C VAL A 274 -10.79 -14.58 1.70
N CYS A 275 -10.29 -14.51 0.46
CA CYS A 275 -11.02 -15.03 -0.71
C CYS A 275 -10.99 -16.57 -0.80
N LYS A 276 -9.88 -17.22 -0.41
CA LYS A 276 -9.76 -18.69 -0.46
C LYS A 276 -10.34 -19.37 0.75
N PHE A 277 -10.20 -18.77 1.93
CA PHE A 277 -10.76 -19.27 3.18
C PHE A 277 -12.01 -18.47 3.55
N GLN A 278 -12.93 -18.27 2.60
CA GLN A 278 -14.31 -18.01 2.97
C GLN A 278 -14.79 -19.30 3.66
N PHE A 279 -14.52 -19.37 4.96
CA PHE A 279 -15.19 -20.34 5.83
C PHE A 279 -16.69 -20.00 5.79
N LYS A 280 -17.37 -20.54 4.79
CA LYS A 280 -18.82 -20.63 4.81
C LYS A 280 -19.17 -21.39 6.07
N SER A 281 -19.55 -20.62 7.09
CA SER A 281 -20.30 -21.03 8.27
C SER A 281 -19.94 -22.40 8.88
N LEU A 282 -18.87 -22.43 9.65
CA LEU A 282 -18.85 -23.25 10.86
C LEU A 282 -19.38 -22.35 11.99
N GLY A 283 -20.69 -22.17 12.09
CA GLY A 283 -21.37 -21.48 13.20
C GLY A 283 -20.76 -20.14 13.68
N PRO A 284 -21.20 -19.57 14.79
CA PRO A 284 -20.74 -18.26 15.29
C PRO A 284 -19.37 -18.29 15.98
N MET A 285 -18.42 -19.13 15.56
CA MET A 285 -17.07 -19.11 16.11
C MET A 285 -16.21 -18.08 15.39
N PRO A 286 -15.66 -17.06 16.09
CA PRO A 286 -14.71 -16.14 15.53
C PRO A 286 -13.40 -16.87 15.21
N ILE A 287 -13.01 -16.90 13.92
CA ILE A 287 -11.73 -17.46 13.47
C ILE A 287 -10.71 -16.34 13.45
N TYR A 288 -9.70 -16.43 14.31
CA TYR A 288 -8.57 -15.51 14.33
C TYR A 288 -7.45 -16.11 13.48
N ILE A 289 -7.10 -15.45 12.38
CA ILE A 289 -5.99 -15.86 11.52
C ILE A 289 -4.72 -15.18 11.99
N GLY A 290 -3.87 -15.92 12.67
CA GLY A 290 -2.53 -15.52 13.08
C GLY A 290 -1.48 -16.34 12.32
N CYS A 291 -0.30 -15.78 12.07
CA CYS A 291 0.76 -16.44 11.28
C CYS A 291 1.64 -17.36 12.11
N LYS A 292 1.23 -18.61 12.37
CA LYS A 292 2.06 -19.72 12.92
C LYS A 292 1.54 -21.10 12.45
N PRO A 293 2.37 -22.16 12.39
CA PRO A 293 1.97 -23.47 11.82
C PRO A 293 0.83 -24.13 12.58
N ILE A 294 -0.09 -24.76 11.85
CA ILE A 294 -1.25 -25.45 12.42
C ILE A 294 -0.74 -26.60 13.31
N ARG A 295 -0.74 -26.40 14.61
CA ARG A 295 -0.75 -27.47 15.58
C ARG A 295 -2.15 -27.51 16.19
N LEU A 296 -2.91 -28.52 15.84
CA LEU A 296 -4.14 -28.85 16.54
C LEU A 296 -3.76 -29.37 17.94
N ASN A 297 -3.67 -28.51 18.91
CA ASN A 297 -3.60 -28.88 20.30
C ASN A 297 -5.00 -28.86 20.87
N ALA A 298 -5.70 -29.99 20.74
CA ALA A 298 -6.88 -30.25 21.57
C ALA A 298 -6.36 -30.58 22.97
N LYS A 299 -6.49 -29.69 23.92
CA LYS A 299 -6.40 -30.04 25.34
C LYS A 299 -7.80 -30.32 25.84
N ILE A 300 -7.98 -31.59 26.26
CA ILE A 300 -9.14 -32.08 27.03
C ILE A 300 -9.06 -31.53 28.45
#